data_13ac39d123e9537d76ed1dee75472009
#
_entry.id   13ac39d123e9537d76ed1dee75472009
#
_cell.length_a   1.000
_cell.length_b   1.000
_cell.length_c   1.000
_cell.angle_alpha   90.00
_cell.angle_beta   90.00
_cell.angle_gamma   90.00
#
_symmetry.space_group_name_H-M   'P 1'
#
loop_
_entity.id
_entity.type
_entity.pdbx_description
1 polymer ?
#
loop_
_entity_poly.entity_id
_entity_poly.type
_entity_poly.pdbx_seq_one_letter_code
_entity_poly.pdbx_strand_id
1 'polypeptide(L)' 'MTKTLRNYGKVCTISGKKFTANSDNFYCNNNSDDGLHPYHKAFDNFRRTTGSSVEKVRQLVNLINN' A
#
# COMPACT_ATOMS: atom_id res chain seq x y z
N MET A 1 -1.66 -23.95 -2.36
CA MET A 1 -1.46 -23.44 -2.35
C MET A 1 -1.37 -22.36 -2.27
N THR A 2 -1.64 -22.02 -2.25
CA THR A 2 -1.65 -20.95 -2.03
C THR A 2 -0.62 -20.18 -2.30
N LYS A 3 0.37 -20.49 -2.45
CA LYS A 3 1.36 -19.79 -2.67
C LYS A 3 1.42 -19.14 -3.89
N THR A 4 0.66 -19.29 -4.73
CA THR A 4 0.53 -18.59 -5.97
C THR A 4 0.36 -17.12 -5.81
N LEU A 5 0.04 -16.69 -4.63
CA LEU A 5 -0.20 -15.29 -4.39
C LEU A 5 1.01 -14.43 -4.57
N ARG A 6 2.20 -15.00 -4.52
CA ARG A 6 3.38 -14.17 -4.56
C ARG A 6 3.58 -13.43 -5.86
N ASN A 7 2.91 -13.82 -6.92
CA ASN A 7 3.06 -13.12 -8.19
C ASN A 7 1.87 -12.28 -8.57
N TYR A 8 0.86 -12.21 -7.73
CA TYR A 8 -0.28 -11.41 -8.11
C TYR A 8 -0.06 -9.97 -7.67
N GLY A 9 -0.73 -9.07 -8.37
CA GLY A 9 -0.62 -7.67 -8.07
C GLY A 9 -1.61 -7.25 -7.00
N LYS A 10 -1.19 -6.26 -6.20
CA LYS A 10 -2.06 -5.69 -5.18
C LYS A 10 -2.12 -4.20 -5.43
N VAL A 11 -3.31 -3.65 -5.50
CA VAL A 11 -3.48 -2.22 -5.76
C VAL A 11 -3.28 -1.45 -4.46
N CYS A 12 -2.36 -0.48 -4.51
CA CYS A 12 -2.17 0.44 -3.40
C CYS A 12 -3.38 1.36 -3.32
N THR A 13 -4.06 1.38 -2.19
CA THR A 13 -5.29 2.16 -2.05
C THR A 13 -5.02 3.66 -2.01
N ILE A 14 -3.79 4.06 -1.79
CA ILE A 14 -3.44 5.48 -1.77
C ILE A 14 -3.14 6.00 -3.17
N SER A 15 -2.29 5.29 -3.92
CA SER A 15 -1.89 5.76 -5.25
C SER A 15 -2.72 5.19 -6.38
N GLY A 16 -3.42 4.09 -6.12
CA GLY A 16 -4.18 3.42 -7.16
C GLY A 16 -3.34 2.59 -8.10
N LYS A 17 -2.05 2.49 -7.84
CA LYS A 17 -1.15 1.72 -8.69
C LYS A 17 -1.01 0.30 -8.18
N LYS A 18 -0.70 -0.61 -9.09
CA LYS A 18 -0.54 -2.01 -8.74
C LYS A 18 0.93 -2.34 -8.51
N PHE A 19 1.20 -3.05 -7.44
CA PHE A 19 2.54 -3.52 -7.11
C PHE A 19 2.48 -5.00 -6.83
N THR A 20 3.64 -5.68 -6.92
CA THR A 20 3.69 -7.07 -6.54
C THR A 20 3.34 -7.22 -5.07
N ALA A 21 2.46 -8.16 -4.76
CA ALA A 21 1.96 -8.35 -3.40
C ALA A 21 2.98 -9.15 -2.58
N ASN A 22 3.92 -8.45 -1.98
CA ASN A 22 4.94 -9.08 -1.15
C ASN A 22 5.39 -8.11 -0.06
N SER A 23 6.23 -8.59 0.83
CA SER A 23 6.68 -7.78 1.96
C SER A 23 7.73 -6.74 1.56
N ASP A 24 8.22 -6.79 0.34
CA ASP A 24 9.11 -5.75 -0.16
C ASP A 24 8.34 -4.48 -0.47
N ASN A 25 7.07 -4.61 -0.87
CA ASN A 25 6.24 -3.48 -1.27
C ASN A 25 5.23 -3.08 -0.21
N PHE A 26 4.82 -4.01 0.63
CA PHE A 26 3.78 -3.75 1.63
C PHE A 26 4.22 -4.28 2.98
N TYR A 27 3.96 -3.53 4.04
CA TYR A 27 4.22 -4.03 5.39
C TYR A 27 3.25 -5.15 5.72
N CYS A 28 3.68 -6.05 6.58
CA CYS A 28 2.84 -7.15 7.04
C CYS A 28 1.73 -6.62 7.94
N ASN A 29 0.54 -7.19 7.78
CA ASN A 29 -0.61 -6.82 8.59
C ASN A 29 -1.46 -8.05 8.82
N ASN A 30 -1.42 -8.59 10.03
CA ASN A 30 -2.14 -9.81 10.36
C ASN A 30 -3.65 -9.67 10.28
N ASN A 31 -4.15 -8.45 10.28
CA ASN A 31 -5.59 -8.21 10.21
C ASN A 31 -6.12 -8.16 8.78
N SER A 32 -5.24 -8.23 7.80
CA SER A 32 -5.65 -8.24 6.40
C SER A 32 -5.79 -9.67 5.90
N ASP A 33 -6.67 -9.88 4.94
CA ASP A 33 -6.89 -11.20 4.35
C ASP A 33 -5.63 -11.76 3.72
N ASP A 34 -4.84 -10.91 3.10
CA ASP A 34 -3.62 -11.34 2.43
C ASP A 34 -2.37 -11.13 3.28
N GLY A 35 -2.53 -10.69 4.52
CA GLY A 35 -1.41 -10.49 5.42
C GLY A 35 -0.59 -9.24 5.15
N LEU A 36 -1.08 -8.34 4.30
CA LEU A 36 -0.36 -7.14 3.92
C LEU A 36 -1.21 -5.90 4.14
N HIS A 37 -0.54 -4.78 4.35
CA HIS A 37 -1.23 -3.49 4.43
C HIS A 37 -1.86 -3.14 3.09
N PRO A 38 -2.90 -2.31 3.09
CA PRO A 38 -3.60 -1.96 1.84
C PRO A 38 -2.87 -0.95 0.98
N TYR A 39 -1.72 -0.43 1.41
CA TYR A 39 -0.98 0.56 0.62
C TYR A 39 0.51 0.30 0.71
N HIS A 40 1.24 0.83 -0.28
CA HIS A 40 2.67 0.60 -0.42
C HIS A 40 3.45 1.20 0.75
N LYS A 41 4.57 0.58 1.09
CA LYS A 41 5.42 1.02 2.18
C LYS A 41 5.80 2.49 2.12
N ALA A 42 6.09 2.97 0.90
CA ALA A 42 6.51 4.35 0.73
C ALA A 42 5.45 5.32 1.25
N PHE A 43 4.19 5.03 0.97
CA PHE A 43 3.12 5.89 1.42
C PHE A 43 2.86 5.74 2.91
N ASP A 44 3.03 4.53 3.43
CA ASP A 44 2.87 4.31 4.86
C ASP A 44 3.94 5.06 5.63
N ASN A 45 5.19 5.02 5.14
CA ASN A 45 6.28 5.74 5.77
C ASN A 45 6.06 7.25 5.73
N PHE A 46 5.61 7.75 4.60
CA PHE A 46 5.30 9.18 4.47
C PHE A 46 4.21 9.58 5.46
N ARG A 47 3.17 8.75 5.56
CA ARG A 47 2.08 9.01 6.47
C ARG A 47 2.54 9.09 7.92
N ARG A 48 3.39 8.14 8.31
CA ARG A 48 3.89 8.09 9.69
C ARG A 48 4.83 9.25 9.99
N THR A 49 5.70 9.57 9.03
CA THR A 49 6.68 10.62 9.23
C THR A 49 6.03 11.99 9.36
N THR A 50 4.98 12.23 8.59
CA THR A 50 4.30 13.53 8.59
C THR A 50 3.14 13.58 9.56
N GLY A 51 2.74 12.43 10.12
CA GLY A 51 1.57 12.37 10.97
C GLY A 51 0.27 12.54 10.21
N SER A 52 0.30 12.31 8.89
CA SER A 52 -0.89 12.49 8.05
C SER A 52 -1.78 11.26 8.06
N SER A 53 -3.06 11.47 7.80
CA SER A 53 -3.99 10.37 7.64
C SER A 53 -3.86 9.79 6.24
N VAL A 54 -4.41 8.59 6.04
CA VAL A 54 -4.43 7.96 4.72
C VAL A 54 -5.16 8.85 3.72
N GLU A 55 -6.24 9.45 4.17
CA GLU A 55 -7.02 10.34 3.32
C GLU A 55 -6.20 11.52 2.83
N LYS A 56 -5.44 12.11 3.72
CA LYS A 56 -4.59 13.25 3.38
C LYS A 56 -3.52 12.86 2.36
N VAL A 57 -2.88 11.73 2.57
CA VAL A 57 -1.84 11.27 1.66
C VAL A 57 -2.43 10.99 0.28
N ARG A 58 -3.63 10.39 0.25
CA ARG A 58 -4.31 10.12 -1.01
C ARG A 58 -4.58 11.40 -1.77
N GLN A 59 -5.02 12.45 -1.08
CA GLN A 59 -5.26 13.73 -1.72
C GLN A 59 -3.99 14.32 -2.31
N LEU A 60 -2.89 14.22 -1.59
CA LEU A 60 -1.61 14.72 -2.07
C LEU A 60 -1.15 13.98 -3.32
N VAL A 61 -1.32 12.66 -3.33
CA VAL A 61 -0.95 11.86 -4.49
C VAL A 61 -1.79 12.24 -5.69
N ASN A 62 -3.08 12.46 -5.49
CA ASN A 62 -3.96 12.86 -6.58
C ASN A 62 -3.54 14.21 -7.16
N LEU A 63 -3.10 15.14 -6.34
CA LEU A 63 -2.64 16.42 -6.83
C LEU A 63 -1.39 16.28 -7.69
N ILE A 64 -0.49 15.39 -7.28
CA ILE A 64 0.75 15.18 -8.03
C ILE A 64 0.46 14.49 -9.37
N ASN A 65 -0.49 13.57 -9.38
CA ASN A 65 -0.78 12.79 -10.57
C ASN A 65 -1.70 13.50 -11.55
N ASN A 66 -2.29 14.58 -11.16
CA ASN A 66 -3.06 15.40 -12.06
C ASN A 66 -2.19 16.49 -12.69
#